data_9450968ce914660861dc213ef54f338e
#
_entry.id   9450968ce914660861dc213ef54f338e
#
_cell.length_a   1.000
_cell.length_b   1.000
_cell.length_c   1.000
_cell.angle_alpha   90.00
_cell.angle_beta   90.00
_cell.angle_gamma   90.00
#
_symmetry.space_group_name_H-M   'P 1'
#
loop_
_entity.id
_entity.type
_entity.pdbx_description
1 polymer ?
#
loop_
_entity_poly.entity_id
_entity_poly.type
_entity_poly.pdbx_seq_one_letter_code
_entity_poly.pdbx_strand_id
1 'polypeptide(L)'
;MNLRELFYSRMRSLGIYDLSKGTQSLICCEIESYLRVLEPLFGEIEWLRKNAVVSSCSPERLAQYERMLAIPVKQQIPEEKRREIVQSKMAIGPSDFHREGIEQSLSALGIKAKVEEMPEKGTILVTALEIADSSMTLDQAKEAFQALM
;
A
#
# COMPACT_ATOMS: atom_id res chain seq x y z
N MET A 1 -18.92 10.77 1.72
CA MET A 1 -20.41 10.73 1.75
C MET A 1 -20.80 9.63 2.71
N ASN A 2 -21.60 9.95 3.72
CA ASN A 2 -22.03 8.99 4.74
C ASN A 2 -23.10 8.05 4.14
N LEU A 3 -23.06 6.76 4.47
CA LEU A 3 -24.03 5.76 3.99
C LEU A 3 -25.47 6.18 4.27
N ARG A 4 -25.73 6.74 5.45
CA ARG A 4 -27.04 7.27 5.86
C ARG A 4 -27.54 8.36 4.91
N GLU A 5 -26.71 9.34 4.61
CA GLU A 5 -27.07 10.43 3.68
C GLU A 5 -27.35 9.91 2.28
N LEU A 6 -26.55 8.95 1.81
CA LEU A 6 -26.77 8.30 0.53
C LEU A 6 -28.13 7.59 0.50
N PHE A 7 -28.42 6.82 1.55
CA PHE A 7 -29.66 6.04 1.64
C PHE A 7 -30.88 6.94 1.66
N TYR A 8 -30.90 7.94 2.55
CA TYR A 8 -31.97 8.90 2.62
C TYR A 8 -32.14 9.75 1.35
N SER A 9 -31.05 10.13 0.72
CA SER A 9 -31.06 10.85 -0.57
C SER A 9 -31.73 10.01 -1.67
N ARG A 10 -31.39 8.73 -1.77
CA ARG A 10 -31.99 7.80 -2.73
C ARG A 10 -33.46 7.56 -2.45
N MET A 11 -33.83 7.37 -1.18
CA MET A 11 -35.24 7.16 -0.80
C MET A 11 -36.12 8.42 -1.05
N ARG A 12 -35.57 9.61 -0.81
CA ARG A 12 -36.26 10.87 -1.15
C ARG A 12 -36.49 11.02 -2.65
N SER A 13 -35.54 10.58 -3.47
CA SER A 13 -35.68 10.69 -4.93
C SER A 13 -36.82 9.85 -5.51
N LEU A 14 -37.25 8.81 -4.79
CA LEU A 14 -38.42 7.99 -5.19
C LEU A 14 -39.75 8.71 -5.03
N GLY A 15 -39.85 9.73 -4.17
CA GLY A 15 -41.03 10.54 -3.96
C GLY A 15 -42.25 9.82 -3.33
N ILE A 16 -42.07 8.53 -2.93
CA ILE A 16 -43.14 7.66 -2.45
C ILE A 16 -43.24 7.71 -0.92
N TYR A 17 -42.15 8.07 -0.25
CA TYR A 17 -42.02 7.97 1.20
C TYR A 17 -41.96 9.35 1.85
N ASP A 18 -42.80 9.58 2.85
CA ASP A 18 -42.69 10.75 3.72
C ASP A 18 -41.65 10.51 4.80
N LEU A 19 -40.45 11.00 4.53
CA LEU A 19 -39.27 10.88 5.42
C LEU A 19 -39.16 12.07 6.40
N SER A 20 -40.16 13.01 6.40
CA SER A 20 -40.09 14.20 7.23
C SER A 20 -40.39 13.91 8.71
N LYS A 21 -41.12 12.83 8.99
CA LYS A 21 -41.60 12.46 10.34
C LYS A 21 -40.53 11.75 11.20
N GLY A 22 -39.35 11.51 10.67
CA GLY A 22 -38.25 10.85 11.40
C GLY A 22 -38.71 9.52 12.04
N THR A 23 -38.30 9.27 13.28
CA THR A 23 -38.60 8.01 14.02
C THR A 23 -40.08 7.78 14.30
N GLN A 24 -40.98 8.71 14.00
CA GLN A 24 -42.41 8.51 14.10
C GLN A 24 -43.02 7.77 12.90
N SER A 25 -42.22 7.58 11.84
CA SER A 25 -42.65 6.82 10.67
C SER A 25 -42.08 5.40 10.74
N LEU A 26 -42.93 4.39 10.52
CA LEU A 26 -42.49 2.98 10.45
C LEU A 26 -41.39 2.77 9.39
N ILE A 27 -41.48 3.45 8.26
CA ILE A 27 -40.49 3.42 7.19
C ILE A 27 -39.14 3.95 7.67
N CYS A 28 -39.13 5.07 8.38
CA CYS A 28 -37.89 5.59 8.95
C CYS A 28 -37.31 4.63 10.00
N CYS A 29 -38.15 4.01 10.83
CA CYS A 29 -37.66 2.99 11.78
C CYS A 29 -37.07 1.77 11.08
N GLU A 30 -37.68 1.33 9.99
CA GLU A 30 -37.18 0.22 9.17
C GLU A 30 -35.85 0.58 8.53
N ILE A 31 -35.74 1.76 7.91
CA ILE A 31 -34.47 2.28 7.35
C ILE A 31 -33.36 2.33 8.42
N GLU A 32 -33.68 2.87 9.59
CA GLU A 32 -32.71 2.94 10.70
C GLU A 32 -32.27 1.55 11.18
N SER A 33 -33.17 0.57 11.16
CA SER A 33 -32.84 -0.82 11.49
C SER A 33 -31.84 -1.42 10.50
N TYR A 34 -32.02 -1.18 9.21
CA TYR A 34 -31.06 -1.59 8.18
C TYR A 34 -29.72 -0.86 8.30
N LEU A 35 -29.75 0.45 8.53
CA LEU A 35 -28.54 1.26 8.67
C LEU A 35 -27.68 0.85 9.85
N ARG A 36 -28.28 0.43 10.97
CA ARG A 36 -27.55 -0.08 12.14
C ARG A 36 -26.65 -1.29 11.79
N VAL A 37 -27.06 -2.11 10.84
CA VAL A 37 -26.29 -3.29 10.40
C VAL A 37 -25.34 -2.92 9.26
N LEU A 38 -25.79 -2.08 8.34
CA LEU A 38 -25.03 -1.74 7.13
C LEU A 38 -23.90 -0.75 7.38
N GLU A 39 -24.06 0.21 8.31
CA GLU A 39 -23.01 1.21 8.61
C GLU A 39 -21.71 0.58 9.10
N PRO A 40 -21.70 -0.38 10.06
CA PRO A 40 -20.49 -1.09 10.44
C PRO A 40 -19.84 -1.85 9.26
N LEU A 41 -20.66 -2.57 8.47
CA LEU A 41 -20.15 -3.30 7.30
C LEU A 41 -19.54 -2.37 6.25
N PHE A 42 -20.16 -1.23 6.01
CA PHE A 42 -19.63 -0.22 5.11
C PHE A 42 -18.31 0.35 5.63
N GLY A 43 -18.20 0.57 6.93
CA GLY A 43 -16.95 0.97 7.60
C GLY A 43 -15.83 -0.05 7.39
N GLU A 44 -16.12 -1.33 7.53
CA GLU A 44 -15.20 -2.44 7.27
C GLU A 44 -14.73 -2.47 5.81
N ILE A 45 -15.66 -2.30 4.87
CA ILE A 45 -15.33 -2.26 3.42
C ILE A 45 -14.43 -1.07 3.11
N GLU A 46 -14.73 0.12 3.63
CA GLU A 46 -13.89 1.31 3.44
C GLU A 46 -12.51 1.14 4.08
N TRP A 47 -12.45 0.52 5.26
CA TRP A 47 -11.19 0.18 5.91
C TRP A 47 -10.37 -0.80 5.07
N LEU A 48 -10.98 -1.87 4.56
CA LEU A 48 -10.35 -2.84 3.66
C LEU A 48 -9.85 -2.16 2.38
N ARG A 49 -10.68 -1.33 1.75
CA ARG A 49 -10.33 -0.60 0.53
C ARG A 49 -9.11 0.30 0.75
N LYS A 50 -9.09 1.04 1.86
CA LYS A 50 -7.95 1.90 2.22
C LYS A 50 -6.67 1.09 2.45
N ASN A 51 -6.79 -0.06 3.10
CA ASN A 51 -5.65 -0.90 3.47
C ASN A 51 -5.20 -1.89 2.37
N ALA A 52 -5.98 -2.04 1.30
CA ALA A 52 -5.60 -2.87 0.15
C ALA A 52 -4.53 -2.21 -0.73
N VAL A 53 -4.37 -0.89 -0.64
CA VAL A 53 -3.43 -0.13 -1.48
C VAL A 53 -2.29 0.41 -0.62
N VAL A 54 -1.05 0.12 -1.01
CA VAL A 54 0.15 0.52 -0.25
C VAL A 54 0.23 2.04 -0.03
N SER A 55 -0.19 2.84 -1.01
CA SER A 55 -0.14 4.31 -0.92
C SER A 55 -1.06 4.90 0.18
N SER A 56 -2.13 4.19 0.53
CA SER A 56 -3.15 4.68 1.48
C SER A 56 -3.31 3.84 2.73
N CYS A 57 -2.61 2.71 2.85
CA CYS A 57 -2.76 1.80 3.99
C CYS A 57 -2.27 2.40 5.31
N SER A 58 -2.75 1.83 6.41
CA SER A 58 -2.28 2.21 7.76
C SER A 58 -0.81 1.78 7.99
N PRO A 59 -0.09 2.41 8.94
CA PRO A 59 1.28 2.02 9.27
C PRO A 59 1.43 0.55 9.68
N GLU A 60 0.42 0.00 10.37
CA GLU A 60 0.39 -1.41 10.78
C GLU A 60 0.27 -2.34 9.57
N ARG A 61 -0.53 -1.94 8.58
CA ARG A 61 -0.67 -2.68 7.34
C ARG A 61 0.57 -2.57 6.47
N LEU A 62 1.20 -1.41 6.43
CA LEU A 62 2.49 -1.22 5.77
C LEU A 62 3.56 -2.16 6.35
N ALA A 63 3.64 -2.29 7.67
CA ALA A 63 4.55 -3.23 8.32
C ALA A 63 4.24 -4.71 8.00
N GLN A 64 2.99 -5.03 7.67
CA GLN A 64 2.64 -6.37 7.17
C GLN A 64 3.15 -6.59 5.75
N TYR A 65 3.00 -5.60 4.85
CA TYR A 65 3.56 -5.67 3.50
C TYR A 65 5.08 -5.81 3.53
N GLU A 66 5.77 -5.05 4.39
CA GLU A 66 7.22 -5.17 4.57
C GLU A 66 7.63 -6.58 4.99
N ARG A 67 6.90 -7.17 5.96
CA ARG A 67 7.17 -8.56 6.39
C ARG A 67 6.93 -9.57 5.28
N MET A 68 5.84 -9.44 4.52
CA MET A 68 5.52 -10.33 3.39
C MET A 68 6.58 -10.28 2.29
N LEU A 69 7.18 -9.11 2.08
CA LEU A 69 8.21 -8.88 1.07
C LEU A 69 9.64 -9.08 1.62
N ALA A 70 9.78 -9.55 2.86
CA ALA A 70 11.06 -9.70 3.57
C ALA A 70 11.89 -8.39 3.62
N ILE A 71 11.23 -7.24 3.68
CA ILE A 71 11.89 -5.94 3.82
C ILE A 71 12.16 -5.71 5.32
N PRO A 72 13.41 -5.45 5.74
CA PRO A 72 13.72 -5.17 7.13
C PRO A 72 13.04 -3.87 7.57
N VAL A 73 12.17 -3.97 8.59
CA VAL A 73 11.44 -2.81 9.12
C VAL A 73 12.40 -1.93 9.90
N LYS A 74 12.76 -0.77 9.36
CA LYS A 74 13.56 0.26 10.06
C LYS A 74 12.62 1.36 10.51
N GLN A 75 12.37 1.46 11.83
CA GLN A 75 11.51 2.50 12.42
C GLN A 75 12.02 3.94 12.20
N GLN A 76 13.28 4.10 11.81
CA GLN A 76 13.91 5.40 11.57
C GLN A 76 13.62 5.98 10.18
N ILE A 77 13.07 5.19 9.26
CA ILE A 77 12.76 5.63 7.90
C ILE A 77 11.37 6.27 7.88
N PRO A 78 11.19 7.47 7.28
CA PRO A 78 9.87 8.09 7.11
C PRO A 78 8.89 7.15 6.40
N GLU A 79 7.62 7.22 6.81
CA GLU A 79 6.57 6.35 6.30
C GLU A 79 6.43 6.41 4.77
N GLU A 80 6.56 7.61 4.18
CA GLU A 80 6.51 7.82 2.74
C GLU A 80 7.59 7.02 2.00
N LYS A 81 8.86 7.09 2.49
CA LYS A 81 9.95 6.29 1.91
C LYS A 81 9.73 4.79 2.07
N ARG A 82 9.18 4.35 3.19
CA ARG A 82 8.83 2.93 3.39
C ARG A 82 7.78 2.47 2.38
N ARG A 83 6.78 3.32 2.07
CA ARG A 83 5.78 3.05 1.03
C ARG A 83 6.41 2.92 -0.35
N GLU A 84 7.33 3.83 -0.70
CA GLU A 84 8.06 3.79 -1.96
C GLU A 84 8.86 2.49 -2.11
N ILE A 85 9.57 2.06 -1.06
CA ILE A 85 10.34 0.81 -1.05
C ILE A 85 9.42 -0.39 -1.28
N VAL A 86 8.29 -0.46 -0.57
CA VAL A 86 7.30 -1.54 -0.74
C VAL A 86 6.73 -1.55 -2.15
N GLN A 87 6.35 -0.39 -2.68
CA GLN A 87 5.83 -0.27 -4.05
C GLN A 87 6.86 -0.68 -5.10
N SER A 88 8.10 -0.23 -4.95
CA SER A 88 9.20 -0.60 -5.85
C SER A 88 9.43 -2.11 -5.85
N LYS A 89 9.43 -2.75 -4.67
CA LYS A 89 9.59 -4.20 -4.58
C LYS A 89 8.41 -4.97 -5.14
N MET A 90 7.18 -4.48 -4.98
CA MET A 90 5.98 -5.08 -5.59
C MET A 90 5.94 -4.90 -7.11
N ALA A 91 6.60 -3.88 -7.64
CA ALA A 91 6.67 -3.64 -9.08
C ALA A 91 7.67 -4.54 -9.80
N ILE A 92 8.60 -5.18 -9.07
CA ILE A 92 9.60 -6.09 -9.66
C ILE A 92 8.89 -7.36 -10.12
N GLY A 93 8.84 -7.55 -11.42
CA GLY A 93 8.32 -8.76 -12.05
C GLY A 93 9.44 -9.73 -12.46
N PRO A 94 9.11 -10.96 -12.87
CA PRO A 94 10.10 -11.91 -13.38
C PRO A 94 10.90 -11.39 -14.59
N SER A 95 10.31 -10.47 -15.36
CA SER A 95 10.95 -9.83 -16.52
C SER A 95 12.00 -8.78 -16.14
N ASP A 96 12.02 -8.34 -14.88
CA ASP A 96 12.90 -7.26 -14.42
C ASP A 96 14.21 -7.78 -13.83
N PHE A 97 14.38 -9.13 -13.77
CA PHE A 97 15.63 -9.77 -13.38
C PHE A 97 16.69 -9.77 -14.52
N HIS A 98 16.72 -8.69 -15.28
CA HIS A 98 17.78 -8.37 -16.21
C HIS A 98 18.60 -7.19 -15.66
N ARG A 99 19.78 -6.96 -16.21
CA ARG A 99 20.75 -5.94 -15.76
C ARG A 99 20.10 -4.58 -15.46
N GLU A 100 19.35 -4.06 -16.43
CA GLU A 100 18.71 -2.74 -16.31
C GLU A 100 17.61 -2.69 -15.26
N GLY A 101 16.84 -3.77 -15.11
CA GLY A 101 15.81 -3.87 -14.07
C GLY A 101 16.40 -3.92 -12.66
N ILE A 102 17.52 -4.60 -12.48
CA ILE A 102 18.25 -4.62 -11.20
C ILE A 102 18.83 -3.24 -10.90
N GLU A 103 19.41 -2.55 -11.88
CA GLU A 103 19.94 -1.19 -11.74
C GLU A 103 18.83 -0.19 -11.37
N GLN A 104 17.65 -0.29 -12.00
CA GLN A 104 16.47 0.53 -11.68
C GLN A 104 15.94 0.26 -10.27
N SER A 105 15.88 -1.00 -9.87
CA SER A 105 15.42 -1.39 -8.53
C SER A 105 16.37 -0.86 -7.43
N LEU A 106 17.67 -0.89 -7.67
CA LEU A 106 18.67 -0.31 -6.78
C LEU A 106 18.59 1.21 -6.73
N SER A 107 18.36 1.84 -7.89
CA SER A 107 18.16 3.29 -7.97
C SER A 107 16.93 3.75 -7.20
N ALA A 108 15.84 2.98 -7.22
CA ALA A 108 14.63 3.25 -6.42
C ALA A 108 14.90 3.17 -4.90
N LEU A 109 15.88 2.38 -4.48
CA LEU A 109 16.37 2.33 -3.10
C LEU A 109 17.39 3.42 -2.76
N GLY A 110 17.67 4.32 -3.70
CA GLY A 110 18.68 5.37 -3.52
C GLY A 110 20.11 4.90 -3.70
N ILE A 111 20.33 3.73 -4.32
CA ILE A 111 21.64 3.17 -4.58
C ILE A 111 21.92 3.23 -6.08
N LYS A 112 22.82 4.10 -6.52
CA LYS A 112 23.32 4.05 -7.89
C LYS A 112 24.35 2.94 -7.99
N ALA A 113 24.03 1.89 -8.71
CA ALA A 113 24.89 0.75 -8.89
C ALA A 113 25.05 0.42 -10.37
N LYS A 114 26.19 -0.16 -10.72
CA LYS A 114 26.45 -0.76 -12.01
C LYS A 114 26.40 -2.27 -11.85
N VAL A 115 25.63 -2.92 -12.69
CA VAL A 115 25.47 -4.38 -12.72
C VAL A 115 26.24 -4.95 -13.90
N GLU A 116 27.11 -5.92 -13.65
CA GLU A 116 27.85 -6.65 -14.68
C GLU A 116 27.56 -8.15 -14.55
N GLU A 117 27.12 -8.76 -15.64
CA GLU A 117 26.91 -10.19 -15.70
C GLU A 117 28.22 -10.91 -15.98
N MET A 118 28.51 -11.95 -15.20
CA MET A 118 29.65 -12.86 -15.41
C MET A 118 29.13 -14.25 -15.79
N PRO A 119 28.79 -14.49 -17.07
CA PRO A 119 28.15 -15.74 -17.50
C PRO A 119 29.03 -16.97 -17.21
N GLU A 120 30.35 -16.82 -17.32
CA GLU A 120 31.32 -17.91 -17.08
C GLU A 120 31.30 -18.43 -15.63
N LYS A 121 30.88 -17.58 -14.68
CA LYS A 121 30.78 -17.91 -13.25
C LYS A 121 29.37 -18.11 -12.77
N GLY A 122 28.35 -17.85 -13.60
CA GLY A 122 26.93 -17.82 -13.19
C GLY A 122 26.66 -16.82 -12.07
N THR A 123 27.39 -15.70 -12.04
CA THR A 123 27.32 -14.70 -11.00
C THR A 123 27.05 -13.30 -11.58
N ILE A 124 26.48 -12.45 -10.79
CA ILE A 124 26.26 -11.03 -11.11
C ILE A 124 27.14 -10.21 -10.16
N LEU A 125 27.95 -9.33 -10.73
CA LEU A 125 28.76 -8.37 -9.97
C LEU A 125 28.00 -7.06 -9.89
N VAL A 126 27.69 -6.61 -8.67
CA VAL A 126 27.06 -5.32 -8.42
C VAL A 126 28.08 -4.39 -7.78
N THR A 127 28.39 -3.30 -8.46
CA THR A 127 29.31 -2.27 -7.96
C THR A 127 28.50 -1.04 -7.61
N ALA A 128 28.39 -0.72 -6.30
CA ALA A 128 27.77 0.52 -5.85
C ALA A 128 28.67 1.71 -6.19
N LEU A 129 28.16 2.65 -6.98
CA LEU A 129 28.88 3.87 -7.39
C LEU A 129 28.61 5.02 -6.43
N GLU A 130 27.37 5.15 -5.96
CA GLU A 130 26.92 6.24 -5.10
C GLU A 130 25.71 5.78 -4.26
N ILE A 131 25.71 6.14 -2.99
CA ILE A 131 24.57 5.96 -2.10
C ILE A 131 23.98 7.36 -1.87
N ALA A 132 22.82 7.61 -2.46
CA ALA A 132 22.18 8.95 -2.40
C ALA A 132 21.67 9.30 -1.00
N ASP A 133 21.40 8.30 -0.16
CA ASP A 133 21.00 8.50 1.23
C ASP A 133 22.23 8.46 2.15
N SER A 134 22.66 9.63 2.61
CA SER A 134 23.80 9.79 3.54
C SER A 134 23.60 9.07 4.89
N SER A 135 22.39 8.62 5.18
CA SER A 135 22.07 7.83 6.38
C SER A 135 22.24 6.31 6.20
N MET A 136 22.42 5.85 4.96
CA MET A 136 22.57 4.44 4.63
C MET A 136 24.05 4.04 4.59
N THR A 137 24.45 3.07 5.41
CA THR A 137 25.80 2.50 5.38
C THR A 137 25.92 1.46 4.27
N LEU A 138 27.16 1.15 3.86
CA LEU A 138 27.46 0.13 2.82
C LEU A 138 26.87 -1.25 3.19
N ASP A 139 26.91 -1.62 4.48
CA ASP A 139 26.37 -2.89 4.94
C ASP A 139 24.84 -2.92 4.86
N GLN A 140 24.19 -1.78 5.14
CA GLN A 140 22.75 -1.64 4.97
C GLN A 140 22.35 -1.68 3.49
N ALA A 141 23.18 -1.16 2.60
CA ALA A 141 22.96 -1.26 1.16
C ALA A 141 23.08 -2.71 0.67
N LYS A 142 24.04 -3.47 1.21
CA LYS A 142 24.18 -4.92 0.93
C LYS A 142 22.98 -5.71 1.41
N GLU A 143 22.50 -5.46 2.63
CA GLU A 143 21.31 -6.11 3.17
C GLU A 143 20.05 -5.78 2.33
N ALA A 144 19.90 -4.51 1.92
CA ALA A 144 18.80 -4.10 1.05
C ALA A 144 18.86 -4.80 -0.31
N PHE A 145 20.05 -4.95 -0.88
CA PHE A 145 20.26 -5.71 -2.13
C PHE A 145 19.93 -7.19 -1.95
N GLN A 146 20.40 -7.83 -0.87
CA GLN A 146 20.07 -9.23 -0.59
C GLN A 146 18.59 -9.46 -0.38
N ALA A 147 17.89 -8.48 0.18
CA ALA A 147 16.45 -8.55 0.34
C ALA A 147 15.67 -8.34 -0.99
N LEU A 148 16.31 -7.80 -2.02
CA LEU A 148 15.73 -7.63 -3.36
C LEU A 148 15.80 -8.93 -4.19
N MET A 149 16.86 -9.68 -4.02
CA MET A 149 17.12 -10.95 -4.72
C MET A 149 16.40 -12.11 -4.02
#